data_84ebcd317a2194905b8b07bfb574cc39
#
_entry.id   84ebcd317a2194905b8b07bfb574cc39
#
_cell.length_a   1.000
_cell.length_b   1.000
_cell.length_c   1.000
_cell.angle_alpha   90.00
_cell.angle_beta   90.00
_cell.angle_gamma   90.00
#
_symmetry.space_group_name_H-M   'P 1'
#
loop_
_entity.id
_entity.type
_entity.pdbx_description
1 polymer ?
#
loop_
_entity_poly.entity_id
_entity_poly.type
_entity_poly.pdbx_seq_one_letter_code
_entity_poly.pdbx_strand_id
1 'polypeptide(L)'
;MREVSDRNIRPIGVEFVHGRNSDLREFERFFGCPVEYGAMSDQWSFSNETLAVSLITGDPYLLETLQPFCDEAGRERNTAAGTLQAAVENELQKLLPDGKANRQAVALALGISERTIARRLGAEGTTYEEVVDHLRRSLALQYIKEPGISLKQIAWLLGYEGSTSFSHAFARWTGGSPSAVRKEKQLPAPA
;
A
#
# COMPACT_ATOMS: atom_id res chain seq x y z
N MET A 1 -15.53 13.55 -5.66
CA MET A 1 -16.60 13.77 -4.65
C MET A 1 -17.83 14.53 -5.15
N ARG A 2 -17.76 15.22 -6.31
CA ARG A 2 -18.95 15.89 -6.91
C ARG A 2 -20.03 14.92 -7.40
N GLU A 3 -19.68 13.68 -7.69
CA GLU A 3 -20.60 12.67 -8.22
C GLU A 3 -21.47 12.00 -7.14
N VAL A 4 -21.08 12.11 -5.87
CA VAL A 4 -21.76 11.44 -4.75
C VAL A 4 -22.52 12.40 -3.82
N SER A 5 -22.42 13.72 -4.06
CA SER A 5 -23.16 14.74 -3.30
C SER A 5 -23.52 15.93 -4.18
N ASP A 6 -24.64 16.61 -3.88
CA ASP A 6 -25.06 17.85 -4.56
C ASP A 6 -24.15 19.05 -4.27
N ARG A 7 -23.21 18.89 -3.34
CA ARG A 7 -22.33 19.96 -2.90
C ARG A 7 -20.88 19.69 -3.29
N ASN A 8 -20.15 20.76 -3.53
CA ASN A 8 -18.72 20.69 -3.80
C ASN A 8 -17.95 20.48 -2.48
N ILE A 9 -17.82 19.22 -2.07
CA ILE A 9 -17.07 18.83 -0.88
C ILE A 9 -15.57 18.95 -1.17
N ARG A 10 -14.87 19.76 -0.36
CA ARG A 10 -13.42 19.91 -0.41
C ARG A 10 -12.84 19.69 0.98
N PRO A 11 -11.68 19.05 1.08
CA PRO A 11 -10.94 19.00 2.33
C PRO A 11 -10.45 20.42 2.70
N ILE A 12 -10.23 20.66 3.98
CA ILE A 12 -9.60 21.88 4.52
C ILE A 12 -8.10 21.72 4.70
N GLY A 13 -7.61 20.48 4.69
CA GLY A 13 -6.19 20.11 4.73
C GLY A 13 -5.99 18.67 4.29
N VAL A 14 -4.85 18.40 3.69
CA VAL A 14 -4.40 17.06 3.30
C VAL A 14 -2.97 16.87 3.78
N GLU A 15 -2.71 15.76 4.43
CA GLU A 15 -1.39 15.39 4.94
C GLU A 15 -0.96 14.06 4.34
N PHE A 16 0.32 13.93 3.99
CA PHE A 16 0.91 12.71 3.48
C PHE A 16 2.17 12.33 4.26
N VAL A 17 2.30 11.04 4.57
CA VAL A 17 3.50 10.49 5.24
C VAL A 17 4.72 10.55 4.32
N HIS A 18 4.53 10.32 3.02
CA HIS A 18 5.64 10.32 2.07
C HIS A 18 6.25 11.71 1.90
N GLY A 19 7.53 11.74 1.62
CA GLY A 19 8.27 12.97 1.36
C GLY A 19 7.80 13.65 0.06
N ARG A 20 8.04 14.96 -0.01
CA ARG A 20 7.65 15.84 -1.11
C ARG A 20 8.08 15.30 -2.49
N ASN A 21 7.13 15.16 -3.40
CA ASN A 21 7.39 15.02 -4.82
C ASN A 21 7.34 16.40 -5.51
N SER A 22 7.87 16.53 -6.71
CA SER A 22 8.39 17.78 -7.28
C SER A 22 7.42 18.95 -7.53
N ASP A 23 6.09 18.79 -7.49
CA ASP A 23 5.16 19.91 -7.75
C ASP A 23 4.02 20.03 -6.73
N LEU A 24 4.26 20.82 -5.66
CA LEU A 24 3.28 21.14 -4.63
C LEU A 24 2.04 21.86 -5.18
N ARG A 25 2.21 22.74 -6.17
CA ARG A 25 1.12 23.59 -6.67
C ARG A 25 0.06 22.80 -7.41
N GLU A 26 0.45 21.68 -8.02
CA GLU A 26 -0.48 20.80 -8.70
C GLU A 26 -1.42 20.13 -7.71
N PHE A 27 -0.89 19.58 -6.61
CA PHE A 27 -1.68 18.94 -5.57
C PHE A 27 -2.56 19.94 -4.80
N GLU A 28 -2.03 21.09 -4.42
CA GLU A 28 -2.85 22.15 -3.79
C GLU A 28 -3.99 22.63 -4.71
N ARG A 29 -3.72 22.74 -6.02
CA ARG A 29 -4.74 23.06 -7.01
C ARG A 29 -5.77 21.95 -7.17
N PHE A 30 -5.34 20.69 -7.15
CA PHE A 30 -6.21 19.52 -7.26
C PHE A 30 -7.14 19.38 -6.04
N PHE A 31 -6.59 19.44 -4.84
CA PHE A 31 -7.37 19.32 -3.60
C PHE A 31 -8.09 20.62 -3.24
N GLY A 32 -7.56 21.75 -3.65
CA GLY A 32 -8.09 23.10 -3.35
C GLY A 32 -7.87 23.53 -1.89
N CYS A 33 -6.87 22.94 -1.22
CA CYS A 33 -6.47 23.22 0.16
C CYS A 33 -4.96 23.03 0.32
N PRO A 34 -4.35 23.46 1.46
CA PRO A 34 -2.97 23.19 1.78
C PRO A 34 -2.69 21.68 1.83
N VAL A 35 -1.49 21.29 1.34
CA VAL A 35 -1.01 19.91 1.35
C VAL A 35 0.31 19.86 2.10
N GLU A 36 0.37 19.05 3.17
CA GLU A 36 1.57 18.83 3.97
C GLU A 36 2.17 17.47 3.67
N TYR A 37 3.53 17.40 3.67
CA TYR A 37 4.29 16.19 3.43
C TYR A 37 5.20 15.89 4.61
N GLY A 38 5.49 14.60 4.83
CA GLY A 38 6.29 14.16 5.97
C GLY A 38 5.50 14.14 7.28
N ALA A 39 4.18 14.08 7.21
CA ALA A 39 3.30 13.91 8.34
C ALA A 39 3.44 12.52 8.98
N MET A 40 2.87 12.32 10.16
CA MET A 40 2.90 11.03 10.85
C MET A 40 1.93 10.00 10.23
N SER A 41 0.90 10.46 9.54
CA SER A 41 -0.12 9.63 8.88
C SER A 41 -0.69 10.33 7.65
N ASP A 42 -1.18 9.56 6.68
CA ASP A 42 -1.97 10.10 5.59
C ASP A 42 -3.37 10.44 6.13
N GLN A 43 -3.76 11.72 6.04
CA GLN A 43 -5.06 12.15 6.53
C GLN A 43 -5.66 13.29 5.72
N TRP A 44 -6.98 13.34 5.73
CA TRP A 44 -7.78 14.36 5.08
C TRP A 44 -8.69 15.00 6.14
N SER A 45 -8.56 16.30 6.31
CA SER A 45 -9.36 17.07 7.24
C SER A 45 -10.54 17.72 6.53
N PHE A 46 -11.73 17.62 7.11
CA PHE A 46 -12.94 18.22 6.60
C PHE A 46 -13.59 19.09 7.69
N SER A 47 -14.35 20.11 7.28
CA SER A 47 -15.15 20.91 8.22
C SER A 47 -16.33 20.08 8.76
N ASN A 48 -16.81 20.43 9.97
CA ASN A 48 -18.00 19.80 10.54
C ASN A 48 -19.26 19.97 9.67
N GLU A 49 -19.33 21.04 8.90
CA GLU A 49 -20.42 21.27 7.94
C GLU A 49 -20.41 20.23 6.81
N THR A 50 -19.21 19.77 6.42
CA THR A 50 -19.06 18.72 5.40
C THR A 50 -19.60 17.38 5.89
N LEU A 51 -19.44 17.07 7.19
CA LEU A 51 -19.97 15.84 7.78
C LEU A 51 -21.50 15.77 7.79
N ALA A 52 -22.17 16.92 7.73
CA ALA A 52 -23.64 17.02 7.67
C ALA A 52 -24.20 16.90 6.24
N VAL A 53 -23.35 16.80 5.21
CA VAL A 53 -23.80 16.70 3.82
C VAL A 53 -24.28 15.29 3.53
N SER A 54 -25.56 15.15 3.16
CA SER A 54 -26.12 13.89 2.72
C SER A 54 -25.51 13.44 1.39
N LEU A 55 -25.18 12.15 1.29
CA LEU A 55 -24.74 11.55 0.05
C LEU A 55 -25.93 11.14 -0.80
N ILE A 56 -25.96 11.51 -2.08
CA ILE A 56 -27.04 11.14 -3.03
C ILE A 56 -27.06 9.61 -3.23
N THR A 57 -25.89 8.98 -3.20
CA THR A 57 -25.72 7.54 -3.36
C THR A 57 -25.70 6.79 -2.02
N GLY A 58 -26.03 7.49 -0.91
CA GLY A 58 -26.05 6.88 0.41
C GLY A 58 -27.18 5.86 0.51
N ASP A 59 -26.82 4.60 0.66
CA ASP A 59 -27.76 3.51 0.92
C ASP A 59 -27.56 2.99 2.36
N PRO A 60 -28.48 3.34 3.28
CA PRO A 60 -28.40 2.91 4.67
C PRO A 60 -28.41 1.39 4.84
N TYR A 61 -29.13 0.68 3.99
CA TYR A 61 -29.20 -0.79 4.03
C TYR A 61 -27.86 -1.42 3.64
N LEU A 62 -27.25 -0.90 2.58
CA LEU A 62 -25.93 -1.32 2.13
C LEU A 62 -24.86 -1.03 3.19
N LEU A 63 -24.93 0.16 3.81
CA LEU A 63 -24.02 0.54 4.90
C LEU A 63 -24.15 -0.43 6.08
N GLU A 64 -25.37 -0.66 6.57
CA GLU A 64 -25.63 -1.58 7.69
C GLU A 64 -25.15 -3.01 7.38
N THR A 65 -25.32 -3.45 6.13
CA THR A 65 -24.88 -4.77 5.68
C THR A 65 -23.36 -4.89 5.59
N LEU A 66 -22.67 -3.87 5.10
CA LEU A 66 -21.22 -3.92 4.88
C LEU A 66 -20.40 -3.53 6.11
N GLN A 67 -20.94 -2.72 7.01
CA GLN A 67 -20.21 -2.21 8.18
C GLN A 67 -19.60 -3.34 9.05
N PRO A 68 -20.30 -4.44 9.38
CA PRO A 68 -19.71 -5.53 10.14
C PRO A 68 -18.48 -6.16 9.47
N PHE A 69 -18.51 -6.29 8.14
CA PHE A 69 -17.36 -6.83 7.37
C PHE A 69 -16.18 -5.85 7.35
N CYS A 70 -16.46 -4.54 7.25
CA CYS A 70 -15.42 -3.51 7.33
C CYS A 70 -14.81 -3.45 8.74
N ASP A 71 -15.63 -3.56 9.78
CA ASP A 71 -15.17 -3.57 11.17
C ASP A 71 -14.33 -4.80 11.49
N GLU A 72 -14.70 -5.98 10.97
CA GLU A 72 -13.89 -7.19 11.12
C GLU A 72 -12.55 -7.08 10.41
N ALA A 73 -12.55 -6.65 9.14
CA ALA A 73 -11.34 -6.39 8.38
C ALA A 73 -10.47 -5.29 9.04
N GLY A 74 -11.10 -4.28 9.66
CA GLY A 74 -10.42 -3.24 10.43
C GLY A 74 -9.78 -3.79 11.71
N ARG A 75 -10.45 -4.71 12.41
CA ARG A 75 -9.90 -5.39 13.60
C ARG A 75 -8.73 -6.30 13.23
N GLU A 76 -8.85 -7.09 12.18
CA GLU A 76 -7.76 -7.92 11.68
C GLU A 76 -6.54 -7.07 11.28
N ARG A 77 -6.75 -5.95 10.58
CA ARG A 77 -5.68 -5.00 10.25
C ARG A 77 -5.06 -4.34 11.49
N ASN A 78 -5.86 -3.96 12.48
CA ASN A 78 -5.34 -3.35 13.71
C ASN A 78 -4.56 -4.35 14.58
N THR A 79 -4.97 -5.61 14.62
CA THR A 79 -4.18 -6.67 15.28
C THR A 79 -2.87 -6.91 14.52
N ALA A 80 -2.91 -6.94 13.18
CA ALA A 80 -1.71 -7.01 12.35
C ALA A 80 -0.86 -5.73 12.46
N ALA A 81 -1.46 -4.53 12.47
CA ALA A 81 -0.72 -3.27 12.60
C ALA A 81 0.03 -3.13 13.93
N GLY A 82 -0.39 -3.85 14.98
CA GLY A 82 0.34 -3.94 16.25
C GLY A 82 1.50 -4.94 16.26
N THR A 83 1.65 -5.75 15.20
CA THR A 83 2.74 -6.74 15.11
C THR A 83 4.02 -6.10 14.60
N LEU A 84 5.16 -6.69 14.98
CA LEU A 84 6.44 -6.27 14.40
C LEU A 84 6.50 -6.58 12.89
N GLN A 85 5.86 -7.65 12.46
CA GLN A 85 5.76 -8.00 11.04
C GLN A 85 5.18 -6.83 10.22
N ALA A 86 4.04 -6.28 10.63
CA ALA A 86 3.42 -5.15 9.92
C ALA A 86 4.30 -3.89 9.93
N ALA A 87 4.96 -3.60 11.05
CA ALA A 87 5.91 -2.48 11.12
C ALA A 87 7.08 -2.68 10.16
N VAL A 88 7.63 -3.90 10.07
CA VAL A 88 8.69 -4.27 9.12
C VAL A 88 8.19 -4.16 7.68
N GLU A 89 7.00 -4.65 7.35
CA GLU A 89 6.40 -4.54 6.02
C GLU A 89 6.24 -3.08 5.57
N ASN A 90 5.77 -2.21 6.46
CA ASN A 90 5.61 -0.78 6.19
C ASN A 90 6.95 -0.09 5.86
N GLU A 91 8.01 -0.40 6.61
CA GLU A 91 9.33 0.16 6.31
C GLU A 91 9.94 -0.45 5.04
N LEU A 92 9.74 -1.74 4.79
CA LEU A 92 10.17 -2.39 3.56
C LEU A 92 9.56 -1.76 2.31
N GLN A 93 8.26 -1.41 2.33
CA GLN A 93 7.60 -0.77 1.19
C GLN A 93 8.27 0.53 0.77
N LYS A 94 8.78 1.30 1.72
CA LYS A 94 9.51 2.55 1.46
C LYS A 94 10.91 2.31 0.89
N LEU A 95 11.56 1.22 1.30
CA LEU A 95 12.96 0.91 0.98
C LEU A 95 13.13 0.02 -0.27
N LEU A 96 12.07 -0.69 -0.69
CA LEU A 96 12.13 -1.60 -1.83
C LEU A 96 12.54 -0.90 -3.15
N PRO A 97 11.95 0.24 -3.56
CA PRO A 97 12.26 0.86 -4.84
C PRO A 97 13.71 1.32 -4.96
N ASP A 98 14.36 1.65 -3.84
CA ASP A 98 15.75 2.09 -3.80
C ASP A 98 16.76 0.92 -3.74
N GLY A 99 16.29 -0.31 -3.69
CA GLY A 99 17.13 -1.49 -3.46
C GLY A 99 17.77 -1.52 -2.06
N LYS A 100 17.29 -0.68 -1.13
CA LYS A 100 17.84 -0.53 0.23
C LYS A 100 17.12 -1.38 1.28
N ALA A 101 16.22 -2.26 0.86
CA ALA A 101 15.41 -3.10 1.73
C ALA A 101 16.24 -4.22 2.39
N ASN A 102 17.22 -3.84 3.20
CA ASN A 102 18.00 -4.76 4.03
C ASN A 102 17.63 -4.66 5.51
N ARG A 103 17.93 -5.68 6.27
CA ARG A 103 17.55 -5.79 7.69
C ARG A 103 18.12 -4.65 8.54
N GLN A 104 19.32 -4.18 8.23
CA GLN A 104 19.97 -3.09 8.93
C GLN A 104 19.22 -1.76 8.73
N ALA A 105 18.81 -1.45 7.51
CA ALA A 105 18.06 -0.23 7.22
C ALA A 105 16.69 -0.21 7.92
N VAL A 106 15.98 -1.36 7.90
CA VAL A 106 14.71 -1.52 8.61
C VAL A 106 14.90 -1.42 10.13
N ALA A 107 15.95 -2.03 10.68
CA ALA A 107 16.28 -1.95 12.11
C ALA A 107 16.52 -0.50 12.54
N LEU A 108 17.27 0.26 11.73
CA LEU A 108 17.54 1.68 11.96
C LEU A 108 16.25 2.50 11.93
N ALA A 109 15.39 2.28 10.91
CA ALA A 109 14.13 2.99 10.78
C ALA A 109 13.16 2.73 11.94
N LEU A 110 13.15 1.49 12.46
CA LEU A 110 12.31 1.11 13.60
C LEU A 110 12.94 1.43 14.98
N GLY A 111 14.17 1.93 15.00
CA GLY A 111 14.89 2.24 16.26
C GLY A 111 15.21 1.02 17.12
N ILE A 112 15.34 -0.17 16.51
CA ILE A 112 15.63 -1.44 17.21
C ILE A 112 16.81 -2.16 16.56
N SER A 113 17.41 -3.13 17.27
CA SER A 113 18.51 -3.91 16.71
C SER A 113 18.01 -5.03 15.76
N GLU A 114 18.84 -5.45 14.79
CA GLU A 114 18.56 -6.60 13.92
C GLU A 114 18.27 -7.89 14.73
N ARG A 115 18.96 -8.08 15.85
CA ARG A 115 18.71 -9.19 16.77
C ARG A 115 17.30 -9.11 17.38
N THR A 116 16.83 -7.91 17.68
CA THR A 116 15.49 -7.70 18.21
C THR A 116 14.44 -8.02 17.15
N ILE A 117 14.66 -7.60 15.89
CA ILE A 117 13.80 -7.97 14.76
C ILE A 117 13.70 -9.50 14.65
N ALA A 118 14.85 -10.18 14.55
CA ALA A 118 14.87 -11.64 14.38
C ALA A 118 14.16 -12.38 15.53
N ARG A 119 14.41 -11.97 16.79
CA ARG A 119 13.78 -12.58 17.95
C ARG A 119 12.27 -12.38 17.98
N ARG A 120 11.79 -11.15 17.68
CA ARG A 120 10.37 -10.82 17.77
C ARG A 120 9.57 -11.40 16.60
N LEU A 121 10.11 -11.36 15.38
CA LEU A 121 9.51 -12.04 14.23
C LEU A 121 9.46 -13.56 14.46
N GLY A 122 10.52 -14.15 15.04
CA GLY A 122 10.51 -15.56 15.43
C GLY A 122 9.42 -15.89 16.47
N ALA A 123 9.13 -15.00 17.41
CA ALA A 123 8.01 -15.13 18.35
C ALA A 123 6.62 -14.98 17.67
N GLU A 124 6.55 -14.27 16.55
CA GLU A 124 5.37 -14.16 15.68
C GLU A 124 5.29 -15.31 14.67
N GLY A 125 6.22 -16.28 14.68
CA GLY A 125 6.22 -17.45 13.81
C GLY A 125 6.75 -17.21 12.41
N THR A 126 7.49 -16.11 12.17
CA THR A 126 8.02 -15.74 10.85
C THR A 126 9.50 -15.29 10.92
N THR A 127 10.12 -15.13 9.77
CA THR A 127 11.47 -14.57 9.62
C THR A 127 11.45 -13.31 8.78
N TYR A 128 12.51 -12.51 8.85
CA TYR A 128 12.65 -11.30 8.03
C TYR A 128 12.60 -11.63 6.53
N GLU A 129 13.22 -12.69 6.13
CA GLU A 129 13.28 -13.17 4.75
C GLU A 129 11.89 -13.57 4.23
N GLU A 130 11.10 -14.24 5.06
CA GLU A 130 9.71 -14.61 4.75
C GLU A 130 8.82 -13.37 4.62
N VAL A 131 8.99 -12.39 5.50
CA VAL A 131 8.24 -11.12 5.43
C VAL A 131 8.57 -10.38 4.13
N VAL A 132 9.86 -10.28 3.76
CA VAL A 132 10.29 -9.66 2.49
C VAL A 132 9.72 -10.40 1.29
N ASP A 133 9.78 -11.73 1.29
CA ASP A 133 9.30 -12.57 0.19
C ASP A 133 7.77 -12.46 0.03
N HIS A 134 7.05 -12.48 1.15
CA HIS A 134 5.60 -12.34 1.18
C HIS A 134 5.15 -10.96 0.66
N LEU A 135 5.78 -9.89 1.13
CA LEU A 135 5.50 -8.53 0.68
C LEU A 135 5.79 -8.37 -0.82
N ARG A 136 6.96 -8.81 -1.28
CA ARG A 136 7.34 -8.76 -2.70
C ARG A 136 6.36 -9.54 -3.59
N ARG A 137 5.93 -10.72 -3.14
CA ARG A 137 4.91 -11.53 -3.84
C ARG A 137 3.59 -10.78 -3.95
N SER A 138 3.09 -10.20 -2.87
CA SER A 138 1.82 -9.47 -2.83
C SER A 138 1.85 -8.27 -3.77
N LEU A 139 2.90 -7.45 -3.70
CA LEU A 139 3.09 -6.32 -4.59
C LEU A 139 3.27 -6.74 -6.06
N ALA A 140 4.02 -7.82 -6.32
CA ALA A 140 4.19 -8.34 -7.67
C ALA A 140 2.85 -8.75 -8.30
N LEU A 141 1.99 -9.44 -7.54
CA LEU A 141 0.66 -9.86 -7.99
C LEU A 141 -0.30 -8.68 -8.19
N GLN A 142 -0.09 -7.59 -7.50
CA GLN A 142 -0.81 -6.34 -7.73
C GLN A 142 -0.32 -5.65 -9.00
N TYR A 143 0.99 -5.38 -9.11
CA TYR A 143 1.57 -4.66 -10.24
C TYR A 143 1.46 -5.41 -11.57
N ILE A 144 1.44 -6.74 -11.57
CA ILE A 144 1.30 -7.53 -12.79
C ILE A 144 -0.03 -7.29 -13.50
N LYS A 145 -1.06 -6.84 -12.77
CA LYS A 145 -2.39 -6.52 -13.31
C LYS A 145 -2.42 -5.17 -14.03
N GLU A 146 -1.46 -4.30 -13.73
CA GLU A 146 -1.40 -2.93 -14.28
C GLU A 146 -0.78 -2.93 -15.67
N PRO A 147 -1.55 -2.61 -16.74
CA PRO A 147 -1.07 -2.67 -18.12
C PRO A 147 0.06 -1.68 -18.41
N GLY A 148 0.06 -0.54 -17.70
CA GLY A 148 1.01 0.55 -17.88
C GLY A 148 2.40 0.31 -17.27
N ILE A 149 2.57 -0.74 -16.44
CA ILE A 149 3.82 -1.01 -15.74
C ILE A 149 4.56 -2.15 -16.44
N SER A 150 5.76 -1.88 -16.97
CA SER A 150 6.60 -2.90 -17.59
C SER A 150 7.18 -3.89 -16.54
N LEU A 151 7.51 -5.12 -16.96
CA LEU A 151 8.15 -6.09 -16.06
C LEU A 151 9.49 -5.59 -15.50
N LYS A 152 10.21 -4.76 -16.25
CA LYS A 152 11.44 -4.12 -15.80
C LYS A 152 11.17 -3.10 -14.68
N GLN A 153 10.10 -2.32 -14.82
CA GLN A 153 9.66 -1.39 -13.77
C GLN A 153 9.19 -2.14 -12.51
N ILE A 154 8.44 -3.24 -12.67
CA ILE A 154 8.03 -4.07 -11.53
C ILE A 154 9.26 -4.63 -10.80
N ALA A 155 10.25 -5.15 -11.52
CA ALA A 155 11.50 -5.63 -10.93
C ALA A 155 12.17 -4.53 -10.09
N TRP A 156 12.26 -3.33 -10.65
CA TRP A 156 12.84 -2.17 -9.95
C TRP A 156 12.03 -1.77 -8.71
N LEU A 157 10.70 -1.64 -8.81
CA LEU A 157 9.82 -1.33 -7.69
C LEU A 157 9.91 -2.34 -6.53
N LEU A 158 10.23 -3.59 -6.84
CA LEU A 158 10.40 -4.66 -5.86
C LEU A 158 11.85 -4.80 -5.37
N GLY A 159 12.75 -3.89 -5.79
CA GLY A 159 14.15 -3.88 -5.36
C GLY A 159 14.99 -5.01 -5.95
N TYR A 160 14.68 -5.47 -7.16
CA TYR A 160 15.53 -6.40 -7.92
C TYR A 160 16.45 -5.64 -8.86
N GLU A 161 17.71 -6.07 -8.96
CA GLU A 161 18.69 -5.48 -9.89
C GLU A 161 18.30 -5.65 -11.37
N GLY A 162 17.50 -6.68 -11.68
CA GLY A 162 17.07 -6.94 -13.04
C GLY A 162 15.83 -7.81 -13.15
N SER A 163 15.23 -7.78 -14.35
CA SER A 163 14.01 -8.53 -14.65
C SER A 163 14.19 -10.05 -14.57
N THR A 164 15.40 -10.55 -14.76
CA THR A 164 15.72 -12.00 -14.66
C THR A 164 15.56 -12.49 -13.22
N SER A 165 16.18 -11.81 -12.26
CA SER A 165 16.07 -12.14 -10.84
C SER A 165 14.63 -12.07 -10.34
N PHE A 166 13.91 -11.04 -10.77
CA PHE A 166 12.46 -10.93 -10.50
C PHE A 166 11.68 -12.10 -11.11
N SER A 167 11.95 -12.47 -12.37
CA SER A 167 11.22 -13.55 -13.04
C SER A 167 11.43 -14.89 -12.35
N HIS A 168 12.64 -15.19 -11.87
CA HIS A 168 12.91 -16.39 -11.08
C HIS A 168 12.15 -16.39 -9.76
N ALA A 169 12.17 -15.28 -9.02
CA ALA A 169 11.43 -15.16 -7.77
C ALA A 169 9.91 -15.29 -8.01
N PHE A 170 9.39 -14.65 -9.03
CA PHE A 170 7.97 -14.69 -9.38
C PHE A 170 7.52 -16.10 -9.76
N ALA A 171 8.32 -16.82 -10.56
CA ALA A 171 8.02 -18.20 -10.93
C ALA A 171 8.04 -19.14 -9.70
N ARG A 172 8.94 -18.92 -8.74
CA ARG A 172 8.96 -19.65 -7.46
C ARG A 172 7.66 -19.42 -6.67
N TRP A 173 7.12 -18.21 -6.67
CA TRP A 173 5.92 -17.85 -5.90
C TRP A 173 4.61 -18.32 -6.55
N THR A 174 4.56 -18.36 -7.89
CA THR A 174 3.30 -18.50 -8.63
C THR A 174 3.24 -19.75 -9.51
N GLY A 175 4.39 -20.42 -9.70
CA GLY A 175 4.51 -21.56 -10.62
C GLY A 175 4.62 -21.16 -12.10
N GLY A 176 4.50 -19.86 -12.46
CA GLY A 176 4.52 -19.39 -13.84
C GLY A 176 5.38 -18.14 -14.05
N SER A 177 5.73 -17.86 -15.30
CA SER A 177 6.47 -16.64 -15.60
C SER A 177 5.59 -15.39 -15.47
N PRO A 178 6.17 -14.21 -15.11
CA PRO A 178 5.42 -12.96 -15.06
C PRO A 178 4.67 -12.63 -16.34
N SER A 179 5.29 -12.89 -17.51
CA SER A 179 4.67 -12.65 -18.82
C SER A 179 3.47 -13.55 -19.07
N ALA A 180 3.55 -14.84 -18.70
CA ALA A 180 2.46 -15.79 -18.85
C ALA A 180 1.26 -15.40 -17.98
N VAL A 181 1.50 -15.10 -16.69
CA VAL A 181 0.45 -14.70 -15.75
C VAL A 181 -0.20 -13.37 -16.17
N ARG A 182 0.57 -12.42 -16.69
CA ARG A 182 0.02 -11.16 -17.22
C ARG A 182 -0.90 -11.41 -18.42
N LYS A 183 -0.46 -12.24 -19.36
CA LYS A 183 -1.23 -12.57 -20.56
C LYS A 183 -2.55 -13.26 -20.19
N GLU A 184 -2.52 -14.20 -19.26
CA GLU A 184 -3.72 -14.90 -18.79
C GLU A 184 -4.74 -13.95 -18.16
N LYS A 185 -4.29 -12.99 -17.35
CA LYS A 185 -5.15 -12.01 -16.66
C LYS A 185 -5.65 -10.87 -17.55
N GLN A 186 -5.08 -10.67 -18.73
CA GLN A 186 -5.50 -9.68 -19.72
C GLN A 186 -6.45 -10.26 -20.78
N LEU A 187 -6.68 -11.58 -20.80
CA LEU A 187 -7.74 -12.16 -21.63
C LEU A 187 -9.11 -11.87 -20.97
N PRO A 188 -10.13 -11.43 -21.76
CA PRO A 188 -11.49 -11.34 -21.23
C PRO A 188 -11.95 -12.74 -20.78
N ALA A 189 -12.76 -12.78 -19.70
CA ALA A 189 -13.37 -14.02 -19.25
C ALA A 189 -14.12 -14.67 -20.42
N PRO A 190 -14.07 -16.01 -20.57
CA PRO A 190 -14.86 -16.68 -21.58
C PRO A 190 -16.34 -16.39 -21.32
N ALA A 191 -17.04 -15.99 -22.40
CA ALA A 191 -18.46 -15.66 -22.40
C ALA A 191 -19.33 -16.89 -22.05
#